data_f9fd2986165cf9c2c840019668ca785a
#
_entry.id   f9fd2986165cf9c2c840019668ca785a
#
_cell.length_a   1.000
_cell.length_b   1.000
_cell.length_c   1.000
_cell.angle_alpha   90.00
_cell.angle_beta   90.00
_cell.angle_gamma   90.00
#
_symmetry.space_group_name_H-M   'P 1'
#
loop_
_entity.id
_entity.type
_entity.pdbx_description
1 polymer ?
#
loop_
_entity_poly.entity_id
_entity_poly.type
_entity_poly.pdbx_seq_one_letter_code
_entity_poly.pdbx_strand_id
1 'polypeptide(L)'
;MVAGVIVLAVVGVLLLVNLVGNATSKARTLADEFTNLVVSGQTEQAYDNYLSQPLKDELDKQSFVDGIASLNLDSSCKPNYNSVSVNSENGNNKANLAGTLQCDGKTINLQYVFEGTDDLKMSSIRLRP
;
A
#
# COMPACT_ATOMS: atom_id res chain seq x y z
N MET A 1 2.99 1.37 19.76
CA MET A 1 3.11 1.59 19.65
C MET A 1 3.86 1.62 19.55
N VAL A 2 4.09 1.55 19.42
CA VAL A 2 4.70 1.75 19.25
C VAL A 2 5.32 1.45 18.95
N ALA A 3 5.51 1.03 18.70
CA ALA A 3 6.02 0.74 18.29
C ALA A 3 6.27 0.69 17.46
N GLY A 4 6.26 0.64 17.13
CA GLY A 4 6.48 0.65 16.38
C GLY A 4 7.07 0.96 15.83
N VAL A 5 7.17 1.14 15.69
CA VAL A 5 7.66 1.60 15.25
C VAL A 5 8.64 1.49 15.03
N ILE A 6 8.85 1.35 15.07
CA ILE A 6 9.59 1.29 14.81
C ILE A 6 10.13 0.79 14.19
N VAL A 7 10.05 0.32 13.97
CA VAL A 7 10.31 -0.15 13.36
C VAL A 7 10.46 0.10 12.53
N LEU A 8 10.42 0.46 12.34
CA LEU A 8 10.52 0.66 11.55
C LEU A 8 11.33 0.96 11.10
N ALA A 9 11.46 1.20 11.18
CA ALA A 9 12.20 1.61 10.83
C ALA A 9 12.99 1.01 10.36
N VAL A 10 13.11 0.63 10.50
CA VAL A 10 13.75 0.02 10.14
C VAL A 10 13.58 -0.33 9.16
N VAL A 11 13.27 -0.41 9.09
CA VAL A 11 12.93 -0.77 8.26
C VAL A 11 13.22 -0.19 7.25
N GLY A 12 13.12 0.51 7.33
CA GLY A 12 13.24 1.12 6.26
C GLY A 12 14.53 1.04 5.82
N VAL A 13 15.03 1.00 6.15
CA VAL A 13 16.15 0.98 5.84
C VAL A 13 16.58 0.13 4.99
N LEU A 14 16.52 -0.66 5.13
CA LEU A 14 17.01 -1.48 4.43
C LEU A 14 16.66 -1.48 3.24
N LEU A 15 15.97 -1.23 3.19
CA LEU A 15 15.45 -1.29 2.16
C LEU A 15 16.08 -0.63 1.23
N LEU A 16 16.46 0.13 1.39
CA LEU A 16 16.92 0.96 0.58
C LEU A 16 17.77 0.39 -0.25
N VAL A 17 18.38 -0.12 0.06
CA VAL A 17 19.25 -0.69 -0.56
C VAL A 17 18.90 -1.31 -1.68
N ASN A 18 18.36 -2.07 -1.69
CA ASN A 18 18.11 -2.76 -2.67
C ASN A 18 17.49 -2.19 -3.64
N LEU A 19 17.26 -1.35 -3.40
CA LEU A 19 16.63 -0.65 -4.19
C LEU A 19 17.04 -0.72 -5.50
N VAL A 20 17.98 -0.91 -5.75
CA VAL A 20 18.47 -0.93 -7.02
C VAL A 20 17.74 -1.80 -7.94
N GLY A 21 17.19 -1.33 -8.93
CA GLY A 21 16.57 -2.12 -9.95
C GLY A 21 15.45 -2.99 -9.45
N ASN A 22 15.00 -2.75 -8.26
CA ASN A 22 14.00 -3.58 -7.69
C ASN A 22 12.72 -2.84 -7.35
N ALA A 23 12.29 -2.01 -8.27
CA ALA A 23 11.04 -1.29 -8.06
C ALA A 23 9.87 -2.24 -7.85
N THR A 24 9.89 -3.39 -8.54
CA THR A 24 8.83 -4.38 -8.38
C THR A 24 8.79 -4.94 -6.97
N SER A 25 9.95 -5.34 -6.44
CA SER A 25 10.02 -5.86 -5.07
C SER A 25 9.66 -4.80 -4.06
N LYS A 26 10.12 -3.58 -4.28
CA LYS A 26 9.82 -2.49 -3.37
C LYS A 26 8.32 -2.19 -3.36
N ALA A 27 7.69 -2.20 -4.53
CA ALA A 27 6.26 -1.94 -4.61
C ALA A 27 5.47 -3.04 -3.91
N ARG A 28 5.88 -4.30 -4.06
CA ARG A 28 5.20 -5.38 -3.36
C ARG A 28 5.34 -5.25 -1.85
N THR A 29 6.52 -4.88 -1.39
CA THR A 29 6.75 -4.70 0.04
C THR A 29 5.88 -3.58 0.58
N LEU A 30 5.81 -2.46 -0.13
CA LEU A 30 4.97 -1.35 0.29
C LEU A 30 3.49 -1.73 0.29
N ALA A 31 3.06 -2.50 -0.72
CA ALA A 31 1.68 -2.93 -0.80
C ALA A 31 1.34 -3.86 0.36
N ASP A 32 2.26 -4.77 0.71
CA ASP A 32 2.05 -5.68 1.83
C ASP A 32 1.98 -4.92 3.15
N GLU A 33 2.86 -3.96 3.35
CA GLU A 33 2.88 -3.16 4.57
C GLU A 33 1.60 -2.34 4.69
N PHE A 34 1.20 -1.72 3.58
CA PHE A 34 -0.02 -0.94 3.56
C PHE A 34 -1.23 -1.82 3.89
N THR A 35 -1.32 -2.97 3.22
CA THR A 35 -2.44 -3.89 3.43
C THR A 35 -2.48 -4.38 4.87
N ASN A 36 -1.32 -4.70 5.44
CA ASN A 36 -1.28 -5.14 6.83
C ASN A 36 -1.79 -4.07 7.78
N LEU A 37 -1.48 -2.82 7.51
CA LEU A 37 -1.95 -1.73 8.36
C LEU A 37 -3.48 -1.60 8.29
N VAL A 38 -4.05 -1.65 7.09
CA VAL A 38 -5.51 -1.49 6.97
C VAL A 38 -6.23 -2.71 7.52
N VAL A 39 -5.66 -3.90 7.37
CA VAL A 39 -6.28 -5.12 7.88
C VAL A 39 -6.24 -5.16 9.40
N SER A 40 -5.19 -4.63 9.99
CA SER A 40 -5.02 -4.65 11.44
C SER A 40 -5.69 -3.48 12.15
N GLY A 41 -6.37 -2.62 11.41
CA GLY A 41 -7.08 -1.50 12.03
C GLY A 41 -6.27 -0.22 12.14
N GLN A 42 -5.05 -0.21 11.61
CA GLN A 42 -4.20 0.96 11.66
C GLN A 42 -4.34 1.77 10.37
N THR A 43 -5.57 2.04 10.02
CA THR A 43 -5.92 2.66 8.75
C THR A 43 -5.40 4.10 8.63
N GLU A 44 -5.44 4.85 9.73
CA GLU A 44 -4.95 6.23 9.69
C GLU A 44 -3.45 6.28 9.44
N GLN A 45 -2.72 5.34 10.00
CA GLN A 45 -1.28 5.27 9.79
C GLN A 45 -0.97 4.92 8.34
N ALA A 46 -1.76 4.04 7.73
CA ALA A 46 -1.59 3.70 6.33
C ALA A 46 -1.81 4.94 5.46
N TYR A 47 -2.82 5.72 5.78
CA TYR A 47 -3.10 6.96 5.05
C TYR A 47 -1.94 7.94 5.18
N ASP A 48 -1.50 8.18 6.40
CA ASP A 48 -0.47 9.19 6.65
C ASP A 48 0.87 8.85 6.03
N ASN A 49 1.24 7.58 6.05
CA ASN A 49 2.58 7.17 5.68
C ASN A 49 2.73 6.67 4.25
N TYR A 50 1.67 6.20 3.63
CA TYR A 50 1.77 5.55 2.32
C TYR A 50 1.14 6.29 1.16
N LEU A 51 0.15 7.15 1.40
CA LEU A 51 -0.51 7.85 0.32
C LEU A 51 0.28 9.07 -0.10
N SER A 52 0.30 9.33 -1.41
CA SER A 52 0.96 10.52 -1.94
C SER A 52 0.14 11.75 -1.59
N GLN A 53 0.78 12.92 -1.61
CA GLN A 53 0.06 14.14 -1.32
C GLN A 53 -1.08 14.41 -2.31
N PRO A 54 -0.88 14.22 -3.64
CA PRO A 54 -2.00 14.41 -4.56
C PRO A 54 -3.19 13.51 -4.25
N LEU A 55 -2.94 12.27 -3.82
CA LEU A 55 -4.03 11.38 -3.47
C LEU A 55 -4.72 11.85 -2.19
N LYS A 56 -3.96 12.32 -1.21
CA LYS A 56 -4.54 12.85 0.02
C LYS A 56 -5.39 14.08 -0.26
N ASP A 57 -5.03 14.87 -1.27
CA ASP A 57 -5.79 16.06 -1.63
C ASP A 57 -7.15 15.69 -2.21
N GLU A 58 -7.23 14.53 -2.87
CA GLU A 58 -8.50 14.08 -3.48
C GLU A 58 -9.31 13.20 -2.55
N LEU A 59 -8.65 12.55 -1.61
CA LEU A 59 -9.29 11.58 -0.72
C LEU A 59 -8.92 11.92 0.71
N ASP A 60 -9.83 12.55 1.43
CA ASP A 60 -9.52 12.94 2.80
C ASP A 60 -9.47 11.72 3.73
N LYS A 61 -8.79 11.89 4.85
CA LYS A 61 -8.55 10.79 5.77
C LYS A 61 -9.84 10.15 6.27
N GLN A 62 -10.84 10.95 6.60
CA GLN A 62 -12.09 10.41 7.13
C GLN A 62 -12.79 9.53 6.10
N SER A 63 -12.83 9.98 4.85
CA SER A 63 -13.42 9.18 3.78
C SER A 63 -12.67 7.88 3.56
N PHE A 64 -11.34 7.95 3.65
CA PHE A 64 -10.52 6.76 3.50
C PHE A 64 -10.79 5.77 4.63
N VAL A 65 -10.80 6.24 5.87
CA VAL A 65 -11.03 5.38 7.02
C VAL A 65 -12.44 4.75 6.95
N ASP A 66 -13.43 5.56 6.59
CA ASP A 66 -14.79 5.05 6.49
C ASP A 66 -14.93 4.02 5.36
N GLY A 67 -14.26 4.27 4.24
CA GLY A 67 -14.29 3.33 3.13
C GLY A 67 -13.66 2.00 3.49
N ILE A 68 -12.52 2.03 4.16
CA ILE A 68 -11.87 0.80 4.61
C ILE A 68 -12.75 0.09 5.64
N ALA A 69 -13.33 0.83 6.57
CA ALA A 69 -14.19 0.23 7.60
C ALA A 69 -15.37 -0.49 6.98
N SER A 70 -15.91 0.04 5.88
CA SER A 70 -17.06 -0.57 5.22
C SER A 70 -16.75 -1.92 4.61
N LEU A 71 -15.48 -2.23 4.41
CA LEU A 71 -15.07 -3.52 3.84
C LEU A 71 -15.01 -4.63 4.89
N ASN A 72 -15.03 -4.28 6.15
CA ASN A 72 -14.99 -5.24 7.26
C ASN A 72 -13.80 -6.20 7.15
N LEU A 73 -12.62 -5.62 6.96
CA LEU A 73 -11.40 -6.42 6.85
C LEU A 73 -10.99 -6.94 8.21
N ASP A 74 -10.32 -8.08 8.22
CA ASP A 74 -9.83 -8.67 9.45
C ASP A 74 -8.52 -9.42 9.19
N SER A 75 -7.99 -10.07 10.20
CA SER A 75 -6.69 -10.72 10.10
C SER A 75 -6.69 -11.92 9.17
N SER A 76 -7.86 -12.39 8.73
CA SER A 76 -7.92 -13.48 7.77
C SER A 76 -7.59 -12.98 6.36
N CYS A 77 -7.65 -11.66 6.14
CA CYS A 77 -7.45 -11.09 4.81
C CYS A 77 -5.99 -11.15 4.39
N LYS A 78 -5.73 -11.75 3.24
CA LYS A 78 -4.39 -11.90 2.68
C LYS A 78 -4.35 -11.38 1.26
N PRO A 79 -3.37 -10.56 0.91
CA PRO A 79 -3.28 -10.07 -0.47
C PRO A 79 -2.69 -11.12 -1.38
N ASN A 80 -3.17 -11.11 -2.63
CA ASN A 80 -2.65 -12.00 -3.66
C ASN A 80 -2.55 -11.16 -4.92
N TYR A 81 -1.35 -10.78 -5.32
CA TYR A 81 -1.15 -9.91 -6.48
C TYR A 81 -1.01 -10.76 -7.73
N ASN A 82 -1.96 -10.60 -8.65
CA ASN A 82 -1.97 -11.35 -9.90
C ASN A 82 -1.15 -10.67 -10.98
N SER A 83 -1.01 -9.36 -10.89
CA SER A 83 -0.33 -8.57 -11.90
C SER A 83 0.47 -7.47 -11.24
N VAL A 84 1.75 -7.39 -11.57
CA VAL A 84 2.61 -6.33 -11.09
C VAL A 84 3.39 -5.82 -12.29
N SER A 85 3.27 -4.53 -12.61
CA SER A 85 4.03 -3.96 -13.70
C SER A 85 4.63 -2.64 -13.25
N VAL A 86 5.83 -2.36 -13.71
CA VAL A 86 6.54 -1.15 -13.35
C VAL A 86 7.00 -0.45 -14.61
N ASN A 87 6.73 0.84 -14.71
CA ASN A 87 7.22 1.67 -15.79
C ASN A 87 8.06 2.78 -15.19
N SER A 88 9.15 3.12 -15.86
CA SER A 88 9.99 4.24 -15.45
C SER A 88 10.07 5.23 -16.59
N GLU A 89 9.83 6.50 -16.29
CA GLU A 89 9.84 7.53 -17.30
C GLU A 89 10.42 8.77 -16.69
N ASN A 90 11.52 9.26 -17.25
CA ASN A 90 12.20 10.47 -16.76
C ASN A 90 12.53 10.37 -15.27
N GLY A 91 12.92 9.18 -14.83
CA GLY A 91 13.28 8.99 -13.43
C GLY A 91 12.10 8.73 -12.51
N ASN A 92 10.89 8.83 -13.03
CA ASN A 92 9.71 8.56 -12.21
C ASN A 92 9.28 7.12 -12.42
N ASN A 93 9.16 6.38 -11.32
CA ASN A 93 8.73 5.00 -11.37
C ASN A 93 7.24 4.92 -11.05
N LYS A 94 6.52 4.11 -11.81
CA LYS A 94 5.10 3.91 -11.57
C LYS A 94 4.85 2.42 -11.53
N ALA A 95 4.42 1.94 -10.38
CA ALA A 95 4.17 0.51 -10.17
C ALA A 95 2.67 0.28 -10.02
N ASN A 96 2.14 -0.62 -10.83
CA ASN A 96 0.74 -1.01 -10.78
C ASN A 96 0.64 -2.43 -10.25
N LEU A 97 -0.12 -2.61 -9.17
CA LEU A 97 -0.35 -3.93 -8.62
C LEU A 97 -1.85 -4.20 -8.62
N ALA A 98 -2.25 -5.34 -9.12
CA ALA A 98 -3.64 -5.73 -9.16
C ALA A 98 -3.79 -7.16 -8.69
N GLY A 99 -4.88 -7.45 -8.02
CA GLY A 99 -5.13 -8.78 -7.52
C GLY A 99 -6.33 -8.81 -6.63
N THR A 100 -6.27 -9.62 -5.59
CA THR A 100 -7.38 -9.76 -4.66
C THR A 100 -6.87 -9.75 -3.24
N LEU A 101 -7.75 -9.37 -2.33
CA LEU A 101 -7.53 -9.52 -0.91
C LEU A 101 -8.51 -10.59 -0.49
N GLN A 102 -8.00 -11.75 -0.11
CA GLN A 102 -8.83 -12.88 0.23
C GLN A 102 -9.01 -12.99 1.73
N CYS A 103 -10.25 -12.95 2.15
CA CYS A 103 -10.62 -13.03 3.55
C CYS A 103 -11.52 -14.25 3.74
N ASP A 104 -11.76 -14.62 4.99
CA ASP A 104 -12.71 -15.69 5.27
C ASP A 104 -14.08 -15.25 4.82
N GLY A 105 -14.65 -15.97 3.87
CA GLY A 105 -16.01 -15.70 3.43
C GLY A 105 -16.18 -14.59 2.41
N LYS A 106 -15.09 -13.97 1.97
CA LYS A 106 -15.22 -12.94 0.94
C LYS A 106 -13.92 -12.65 0.25
N THR A 107 -14.02 -12.05 -0.93
CA THR A 107 -12.87 -11.65 -1.74
C THR A 107 -13.05 -10.19 -2.12
N ILE A 108 -12.02 -9.39 -1.95
CA ILE A 108 -12.03 -7.97 -2.28
C ILE A 108 -11.08 -7.78 -3.46
N ASN A 109 -11.54 -7.08 -4.49
CA ASN A 109 -10.66 -6.76 -5.62
C ASN A 109 -9.74 -5.61 -5.22
N LEU A 110 -8.49 -5.73 -5.58
CA LEU A 110 -7.45 -4.83 -5.11
C LEU A 110 -6.67 -4.25 -6.30
N GLN A 111 -6.44 -2.95 -6.28
CA GLN A 111 -5.57 -2.32 -7.24
C GLN A 111 -4.88 -1.15 -6.56
N TYR A 112 -3.56 -1.18 -6.57
CA TYR A 112 -2.73 -0.12 -5.99
C TYR A 112 -1.80 0.43 -7.07
N VAL A 113 -1.57 1.73 -7.06
CA VAL A 113 -0.56 2.35 -7.91
C VAL A 113 0.37 3.15 -7.00
N PHE A 114 1.67 2.88 -7.10
CA PHE A 114 2.68 3.62 -6.37
C PHE A 114 3.54 4.38 -7.35
N GLU A 115 3.88 5.62 -7.04
CA GLU A 115 4.73 6.44 -7.91
C GLU A 115 5.76 7.19 -7.12
N GLY A 116 6.89 7.47 -7.75
CA GLY A 116 7.92 8.30 -7.16
C GLY A 116 9.27 8.08 -7.81
N THR A 117 10.20 8.95 -7.53
CA THR A 117 11.56 8.81 -8.06
C THR A 117 12.37 7.92 -7.12
N ASP A 118 12.59 8.37 -5.90
CA ASP A 118 13.33 7.59 -4.92
C ASP A 118 12.40 6.94 -3.91
N ASP A 119 11.28 7.56 -3.64
CA ASP A 119 10.40 7.18 -2.56
C ASP A 119 9.01 6.97 -3.13
N LEU A 120 8.61 5.74 -3.26
CA LEU A 120 7.31 5.42 -3.84
C LEU A 120 6.19 5.69 -2.84
N LYS A 121 5.16 6.39 -3.31
CA LYS A 121 3.97 6.63 -2.51
C LYS A 121 2.76 6.23 -3.33
N MET A 122 1.71 5.82 -2.66
CA MET A 122 0.50 5.36 -3.33
C MET A 122 -0.22 6.53 -3.99
N SER A 123 -0.38 6.47 -5.30
CA SER A 123 -1.07 7.51 -6.06
C SER A 123 -2.49 7.11 -6.41
N SER A 124 -2.85 5.85 -6.25
CA SER A 124 -4.22 5.39 -6.53
C SER A 124 -4.47 4.12 -5.73
N ILE A 125 -5.68 3.98 -5.27
CA ILE A 125 -6.09 2.79 -4.53
C ILE A 125 -7.51 2.42 -4.91
N ARG A 126 -7.76 1.13 -5.05
CA ARG A 126 -9.10 0.62 -5.29
C ARG A 126 -9.24 -0.69 -4.52
N LEU A 127 -10.22 -0.75 -3.65
CA LEU A 127 -10.56 -1.97 -2.92
C LEU A 127 -12.07 -2.11 -3.01
N ARG A 128 -12.54 -3.14 -3.70
CA ARG A 128 -13.98 -3.36 -3.91
C ARG A 128 -14.35 -4.81 -3.70
N PRO A 129 -15.47 -5.06 -3.06
CA PRO A 129 -15.96 -6.43 -2.86
C PRO A 129 -16.24 -7.14 -4.18
#